data_78ab8882bc6cd8de521c43371cb79295
#
_entry.id   78ab8882bc6cd8de521c43371cb79295
#
_cell.length_a   1.000
_cell.length_b   1.000
_cell.length_c   1.000
_cell.angle_alpha   90.00
_cell.angle_beta   90.00
_cell.angle_gamma   90.00
#
_symmetry.space_group_name_H-M   'P 1'
#
loop_
_entity.id
_entity.type
_entity.pdbx_description
1 polymer ?
#
loop_
_entity_poly.entity_id
_entity_poly.type
_entity_poly.pdbx_seq_one_letter_code
_entity_poly.pdbx_strand_id
1 'polypeptide(L)'
;MSRSRKAAITTLCLLAAAILIWLDHSPVRHTWQAQPKSTEKAAAYDFQKYDHKTFTVINVVDGDTIDIDIADGQYEHTRIRLWGIDTPETKNPKTGTMYFGPQAAEFTKKLTLGKPVTVYPDEGNRTRGYYGRLLAYIKLPDGRFLNEVLLTDGFAYADTRFRHGFYQKYIQLESAARSQKKGLWEKVMPEQLPKWLQKQNRHRETQ
;
A
#
# COMPACT_ATOMS: atom_id res chain seq x y z
N MET A 1 -42.34 5.69 -50.85
CA MET A 1 -41.78 6.91 -50.20
C MET A 1 -41.57 7.99 -51.26
N SER A 2 -42.09 9.18 -51.05
CA SER A 2 -41.95 10.30 -52.02
C SER A 2 -40.49 10.78 -52.08
N ARG A 3 -40.08 11.34 -53.25
CA ARG A 3 -38.72 11.88 -53.43
C ARG A 3 -38.34 12.91 -52.36
N SER A 4 -39.29 13.71 -51.90
CA SER A 4 -39.10 14.69 -50.82
C SER A 4 -38.77 14.06 -49.45
N ARG A 5 -39.37 12.92 -49.09
CA ARG A 5 -39.05 12.23 -47.82
C ARG A 5 -37.69 11.60 -47.85
N LYS A 6 -37.21 11.08 -49.01
CA LYS A 6 -35.85 10.54 -49.15
C LYS A 6 -34.82 11.67 -49.02
N ALA A 7 -35.07 12.83 -49.65
CA ALA A 7 -34.16 13.99 -49.54
C ALA A 7 -34.08 14.50 -48.07
N ALA A 8 -35.17 14.57 -47.36
CA ALA A 8 -35.20 15.03 -45.97
C ALA A 8 -34.40 14.07 -45.04
N ILE A 9 -34.52 12.76 -45.25
CA ILE A 9 -33.79 11.76 -44.45
C ILE A 9 -32.28 11.84 -44.74
N THR A 10 -31.85 11.96 -46.00
CA THR A 10 -30.43 12.11 -46.36
C THR A 10 -29.83 13.39 -45.79
N THR A 11 -30.55 14.51 -45.79
CA THR A 11 -30.08 15.77 -45.20
C THR A 11 -29.94 15.65 -43.68
N LEU A 12 -30.87 14.97 -43.00
CA LEU A 12 -30.82 14.75 -41.55
C LEU A 12 -29.63 13.85 -41.17
N CYS A 13 -29.37 12.80 -41.94
CA CYS A 13 -28.21 11.92 -41.71
C CYS A 13 -26.87 12.64 -41.90
N LEU A 14 -26.75 13.52 -42.91
CA LEU A 14 -25.57 14.32 -43.18
C LEU A 14 -25.29 15.34 -42.05
N LEU A 15 -26.36 15.98 -41.54
CA LEU A 15 -26.26 16.91 -40.41
C LEU A 15 -25.85 16.17 -39.13
N ALA A 16 -26.39 14.99 -38.86
CA ALA A 16 -26.01 14.17 -37.72
C ALA A 16 -24.55 13.73 -37.82
N ALA A 17 -24.08 13.32 -39.00
CA ALA A 17 -22.66 12.97 -39.22
C ALA A 17 -21.74 14.17 -39.06
N ALA A 18 -22.11 15.35 -39.52
CA ALA A 18 -21.33 16.59 -39.35
C ALA A 18 -21.22 16.99 -37.86
N ILE A 19 -22.32 16.83 -37.09
CA ILE A 19 -22.34 17.09 -35.65
C ILE A 19 -21.43 16.08 -34.90
N LEU A 20 -21.46 14.82 -35.29
CA LEU A 20 -20.58 13.79 -34.69
C LEU A 20 -19.08 14.06 -34.98
N ILE A 21 -18.75 14.46 -36.22
CA ILE A 21 -17.38 14.84 -36.61
C ILE A 21 -16.95 16.10 -35.83
N TRP A 22 -17.83 17.11 -35.72
CA TRP A 22 -17.54 18.34 -34.98
C TRP A 22 -17.32 18.05 -33.47
N LEU A 23 -18.13 17.19 -32.88
CA LEU A 23 -17.97 16.72 -31.48
C LEU A 23 -16.69 15.94 -31.31
N ASP A 24 -16.23 15.17 -32.31
CA ASP A 24 -14.98 14.40 -32.26
C ASP A 24 -13.73 15.28 -32.36
N HIS A 25 -13.82 16.41 -33.09
CA HIS A 25 -12.74 17.38 -33.27
C HIS A 25 -12.82 18.60 -32.33
N SER A 26 -13.83 18.64 -31.44
CA SER A 26 -13.96 19.77 -30.51
C SER A 26 -12.88 19.73 -29.42
N PRO A 27 -12.26 20.89 -29.08
CA PRO A 27 -11.24 20.96 -28.02
C PRO A 27 -11.76 20.52 -26.64
N VAL A 28 -13.09 20.44 -26.47
CA VAL A 28 -13.74 19.95 -25.24
C VAL A 28 -13.42 18.47 -24.97
N ARG A 29 -13.25 17.63 -25.99
CA ARG A 29 -12.85 16.22 -25.80
C ARG A 29 -11.40 16.07 -25.30
N HIS A 30 -10.49 16.92 -25.76
CA HIS A 30 -9.10 16.88 -25.33
C HIS A 30 -8.92 17.30 -23.87
N THR A 31 -9.78 18.15 -23.33
CA THR A 31 -9.75 18.55 -21.91
C THR A 31 -10.28 17.48 -20.96
N TRP A 32 -11.13 16.55 -21.43
CA TRP A 32 -11.65 15.46 -20.61
C TRP A 32 -10.67 14.30 -20.43
N GLN A 33 -9.70 14.13 -21.34
CA GLN A 33 -8.68 13.08 -21.26
C GLN A 33 -7.47 13.45 -20.38
N ALA A 34 -7.34 14.71 -19.99
CA ALA A 34 -6.15 15.24 -19.33
C ALA A 34 -6.30 15.54 -17.83
N GLN A 35 -7.42 15.17 -17.19
CA GLN A 35 -7.49 15.29 -15.74
C GLN A 35 -6.95 14.02 -15.08
N PRO A 36 -5.79 14.07 -14.37
CA PRO A 36 -5.32 12.93 -13.61
C PRO A 36 -6.43 12.50 -12.65
N LYS A 37 -6.72 11.20 -12.60
CA LYS A 37 -7.69 10.62 -11.66
C LYS A 37 -7.35 11.14 -10.27
N SER A 38 -8.34 11.37 -9.43
CA SER A 38 -8.14 11.90 -8.06
C SER A 38 -7.07 11.15 -7.26
N THR A 39 -6.91 9.85 -7.54
CA THR A 39 -5.88 8.96 -6.99
C THR A 39 -4.45 9.34 -7.43
N GLU A 40 -4.25 9.78 -8.67
CA GLU A 40 -2.92 10.18 -9.19
C GLU A 40 -2.45 11.50 -8.59
N LYS A 41 -3.38 12.48 -8.44
CA LYS A 41 -3.08 13.74 -7.75
C LYS A 41 -2.74 13.52 -6.28
N ALA A 42 -3.47 12.63 -5.60
CA ALA A 42 -3.21 12.28 -4.21
C ALA A 42 -1.84 11.58 -4.06
N ALA A 43 -1.50 10.65 -4.95
CA ALA A 43 -0.20 10.00 -4.96
C ALA A 43 0.94 11.00 -5.20
N ALA A 44 0.82 11.89 -6.19
CA ALA A 44 1.82 12.93 -6.46
C ALA A 44 2.02 13.85 -5.26
N TYR A 45 0.95 14.22 -4.54
CA TYR A 45 1.04 14.99 -3.30
C TYR A 45 1.78 14.23 -2.20
N ASP A 46 1.49 12.92 -2.02
CA ASP A 46 2.16 12.09 -1.04
C ASP A 46 3.66 11.96 -1.35
N PHE A 47 4.03 11.72 -2.61
CA PHE A 47 5.44 11.71 -3.03
C PHE A 47 6.12 13.05 -2.74
N GLN A 48 5.52 14.16 -3.16
CA GLN A 48 6.09 15.48 -2.88
C GLN A 48 6.27 15.73 -1.37
N LYS A 49 5.36 15.25 -0.55
CA LYS A 49 5.34 15.49 0.89
C LYS A 49 6.27 14.59 1.68
N TYR A 50 6.40 13.32 1.31
CA TYR A 50 7.04 12.31 2.16
C TYR A 50 8.29 11.67 1.56
N ASP A 51 8.41 11.59 0.22
CA ASP A 51 9.45 10.81 -0.42
C ASP A 51 10.86 11.32 -0.10
N HIS A 52 11.73 10.41 0.34
CA HIS A 52 13.10 10.67 0.77
C HIS A 52 13.23 11.70 1.90
N LYS A 53 12.14 12.02 2.61
CA LYS A 53 12.17 12.99 3.72
C LYS A 53 12.20 12.28 5.07
N THR A 54 12.82 12.97 6.02
CA THR A 54 13.05 12.48 7.37
C THR A 54 12.08 13.12 8.34
N PHE A 55 11.48 12.29 9.20
CA PHE A 55 10.52 12.68 10.25
C PHE A 55 10.80 11.92 11.52
N THR A 56 10.42 12.45 12.66
CA THR A 56 10.54 11.76 13.96
C THR A 56 9.36 10.82 14.16
N VAL A 57 9.63 9.58 14.60
CA VAL A 57 8.57 8.68 15.02
C VAL A 57 8.08 9.07 16.41
N ILE A 58 6.82 9.47 16.51
CA ILE A 58 6.19 9.94 17.78
C ILE A 58 5.38 8.85 18.48
N ASN A 59 4.96 7.82 17.74
CA ASN A 59 4.19 6.71 18.31
C ASN A 59 4.39 5.42 17.49
N VAL A 60 4.28 4.27 18.15
CA VAL A 60 4.23 2.95 17.54
C VAL A 60 2.90 2.32 17.93
N VAL A 61 2.03 2.14 16.93
CA VAL A 61 0.68 1.60 17.13
C VAL A 61 0.72 0.08 17.19
N ASP A 62 1.55 -0.52 16.30
CA ASP A 62 1.68 -1.95 16.09
C ASP A 62 3.07 -2.25 15.51
N GLY A 63 3.44 -3.51 15.35
CA GLY A 63 4.75 -3.88 14.80
C GLY A 63 5.02 -3.32 13.41
N ASP A 64 3.98 -3.08 12.61
CA ASP A 64 4.09 -2.55 11.24
C ASP A 64 3.35 -1.21 11.04
N THR A 65 2.98 -0.53 12.10
CA THR A 65 2.24 0.73 12.03
C THR A 65 2.84 1.75 13.00
N ILE A 66 3.35 2.86 12.46
CA ILE A 66 3.96 3.95 13.20
C ILE A 66 3.30 5.29 12.87
N ASP A 67 3.42 6.26 13.78
CA ASP A 67 3.00 7.64 13.57
C ASP A 67 4.24 8.55 13.55
N ILE A 68 4.32 9.47 12.58
CA ILE A 68 5.41 10.45 12.41
C ILE A 68 4.91 11.87 12.63
N ASP A 69 5.82 12.77 13.02
CA ASP A 69 5.60 14.15 13.47
C ASP A 69 5.26 15.15 12.36
N ILE A 70 4.39 14.76 11.40
CA ILE A 70 3.88 15.68 10.38
C ILE A 70 2.38 15.49 10.21
N ALA A 71 1.64 16.59 10.15
CA ALA A 71 0.20 16.58 9.95
C ALA A 71 -0.21 15.86 8.64
N ASP A 72 -1.36 15.20 8.62
CA ASP A 72 -1.93 14.53 7.44
C ASP A 72 -3.41 14.92 7.29
N GLY A 73 -3.68 15.90 6.44
CA GLY A 73 -5.01 16.49 6.30
C GLY A 73 -5.47 17.12 7.62
N GLN A 74 -6.55 16.56 8.19
CA GLN A 74 -7.10 17.02 9.47
C GLN A 74 -6.43 16.41 10.71
N TYR A 75 -5.51 15.46 10.53
CA TYR A 75 -4.84 14.77 11.62
C TYR A 75 -3.51 15.46 11.93
N GLU A 76 -3.17 15.56 13.23
CA GLU A 76 -1.95 16.22 13.70
C GLU A 76 -0.66 15.44 13.35
N HIS A 77 -0.78 14.16 13.00
CA HIS A 77 0.33 13.29 12.65
C HIS A 77 -0.02 12.41 11.45
N THR A 78 1.00 11.88 10.78
CA THR A 78 0.82 10.93 9.68
C THR A 78 1.00 9.51 10.18
N ARG A 79 -0.01 8.66 9.95
CA ARG A 79 0.06 7.22 10.23
C ARG A 79 0.57 6.46 9.03
N ILE A 80 1.68 5.73 9.22
CA ILE A 80 2.31 4.90 8.21
C ILE A 80 2.05 3.43 8.51
N ARG A 81 1.59 2.68 7.49
CA ARG A 81 1.59 1.23 7.47
C ARG A 81 2.78 0.76 6.63
N LEU A 82 3.67 0.00 7.23
CA LEU A 82 4.85 -0.53 6.55
C LEU A 82 4.43 -1.38 5.35
N TRP A 83 4.90 -1.01 4.16
CA TRP A 83 4.49 -1.64 2.92
C TRP A 83 5.18 -3.00 2.72
N GLY A 84 4.43 -3.99 2.23
CA GLY A 84 4.94 -5.32 1.88
C GLY A 84 5.21 -6.27 3.04
N ILE A 85 4.90 -5.87 4.28
CA ILE A 85 4.98 -6.74 5.45
C ILE A 85 3.68 -6.74 6.25
N ASP A 86 3.50 -7.74 7.09
CA ASP A 86 2.41 -7.87 8.05
C ASP A 86 2.99 -8.40 9.37
N THR A 87 2.68 -7.78 10.51
CA THR A 87 3.11 -8.27 11.82
C THR A 87 1.96 -8.93 12.56
N PRO A 88 2.21 -9.83 13.51
CA PRO A 88 1.17 -10.32 14.38
C PRO A 88 0.51 -9.15 15.13
N GLU A 89 -0.82 -9.12 15.16
CA GLU A 89 -1.62 -8.05 15.75
C GLU A 89 -1.46 -7.98 17.28
N THR A 90 -1.30 -6.77 17.82
CA THR A 90 -1.23 -6.55 19.28
C THR A 90 -2.63 -6.42 19.91
N LYS A 91 -3.57 -5.82 19.17
CA LYS A 91 -4.95 -5.58 19.62
C LYS A 91 -5.92 -5.77 18.46
N ASN A 92 -6.46 -6.96 18.30
CA ASN A 92 -7.51 -7.20 17.32
C ASN A 92 -8.85 -7.41 18.06
N PRO A 93 -9.89 -6.59 17.77
CA PRO A 93 -11.21 -6.72 18.43
C PRO A 93 -11.86 -8.10 18.27
N LYS A 94 -11.50 -8.83 17.19
CA LYS A 94 -12.10 -10.13 16.87
C LYS A 94 -11.28 -11.34 17.33
N THR A 95 -9.96 -11.22 17.38
CA THR A 95 -9.04 -12.35 17.66
C THR A 95 -8.18 -12.13 18.89
N GLY A 96 -8.25 -10.96 19.52
CA GLY A 96 -7.37 -10.59 20.63
C GLY A 96 -5.94 -10.36 20.17
N THR A 97 -4.99 -10.54 21.08
CA THR A 97 -3.54 -10.46 20.82
C THR A 97 -3.07 -11.73 20.12
N MET A 98 -2.40 -11.60 18.99
CA MET A 98 -1.80 -12.72 18.30
C MET A 98 -0.46 -13.11 18.94
N TYR A 99 -0.08 -14.39 18.76
CA TYR A 99 1.25 -14.85 19.15
C TYR A 99 2.33 -13.94 18.55
N PHE A 100 3.27 -13.52 19.37
CA PHE A 100 4.38 -12.63 19.01
C PHE A 100 4.04 -11.17 18.66
N GLY A 101 2.77 -10.74 18.74
CA GLY A 101 2.35 -9.36 18.46
C GLY A 101 3.02 -8.32 19.37
N PRO A 102 2.95 -8.45 20.72
CA PRO A 102 3.61 -7.52 21.64
C PRO A 102 5.11 -7.42 21.41
N GLN A 103 5.78 -8.54 21.09
CA GLN A 103 7.21 -8.58 20.82
C GLN A 103 7.57 -7.83 19.54
N ALA A 104 6.75 -7.97 18.48
CA ALA A 104 6.95 -7.24 17.22
C ALA A 104 6.77 -5.72 17.43
N ALA A 105 5.74 -5.31 18.16
CA ALA A 105 5.49 -3.90 18.47
C ALA A 105 6.63 -3.29 19.32
N GLU A 106 7.08 -3.99 20.35
CA GLU A 106 8.19 -3.53 21.20
C GLU A 106 9.51 -3.46 20.42
N PHE A 107 9.77 -4.41 19.53
CA PHE A 107 10.94 -4.38 18.66
C PHE A 107 10.94 -3.16 17.72
N THR A 108 9.81 -2.89 17.05
CA THR A 108 9.63 -1.68 16.23
C THR A 108 9.83 -0.42 17.06
N LYS A 109 9.25 -0.36 18.28
CA LYS A 109 9.37 0.76 19.20
C LYS A 109 10.84 1.02 19.60
N LYS A 110 11.59 0.01 19.96
CA LYS A 110 13.02 0.10 20.28
C LYS A 110 13.84 0.66 19.12
N LEU A 111 13.49 0.30 17.89
CA LEU A 111 14.21 0.76 16.70
C LEU A 111 13.85 2.17 16.28
N THR A 112 12.62 2.65 16.52
CA THR A 112 12.08 3.85 15.86
C THR A 112 11.61 4.95 16.80
N LEU A 113 11.02 4.65 17.96
CA LEU A 113 10.38 5.66 18.79
C LEU A 113 11.35 6.78 19.20
N GLY A 114 10.97 8.02 18.95
CA GLY A 114 11.76 9.22 19.22
C GLY A 114 12.95 9.41 18.28
N LYS A 115 13.10 8.57 17.25
CA LYS A 115 14.23 8.65 16.30
C LYS A 115 13.77 9.18 14.94
N PRO A 116 14.69 9.84 14.20
CA PRO A 116 14.44 10.25 12.83
C PRO A 116 14.43 9.00 11.91
N VAL A 117 13.45 8.94 11.02
CA VAL A 117 13.35 7.89 9.99
C VAL A 117 13.07 8.53 8.63
N THR A 118 13.60 7.94 7.55
CA THR A 118 13.34 8.44 6.20
C THR A 118 12.24 7.60 5.55
N VAL A 119 11.28 8.28 4.92
CA VAL A 119 10.08 7.66 4.33
C VAL A 119 10.29 7.45 2.84
N TYR A 120 9.91 6.29 2.33
CA TYR A 120 9.99 5.89 0.92
C TYR A 120 8.65 5.30 0.47
N PRO A 121 7.72 6.07 -0.14
CA PRO A 121 6.56 5.52 -0.82
C PRO A 121 6.99 4.62 -1.99
N ASP A 122 6.16 3.66 -2.39
CA ASP A 122 6.46 2.78 -3.53
C ASP A 122 6.00 3.44 -4.84
N GLU A 123 6.93 3.76 -5.75
CA GLU A 123 6.63 4.45 -7.02
C GLU A 123 5.68 3.66 -7.94
N GLY A 124 5.69 2.34 -7.86
CA GLY A 124 4.87 1.46 -8.70
C GLY A 124 3.46 1.19 -8.16
N ASN A 125 3.12 1.73 -6.98
CA ASN A 125 1.91 1.38 -6.27
C ASN A 125 1.13 2.60 -5.72
N ARG A 126 -0.07 2.32 -5.19
CA ARG A 126 -0.83 3.33 -4.44
C ARG A 126 -0.07 3.75 -3.18
N THR A 127 -0.14 5.03 -2.85
CA THR A 127 0.49 5.57 -1.63
C THR A 127 -0.38 5.42 -0.38
N ARG A 128 -1.69 5.14 -0.54
CA ARG A 128 -2.63 5.04 0.58
C ARG A 128 -3.31 3.68 0.65
N GLY A 129 -3.38 3.14 1.87
CA GLY A 129 -4.17 1.95 2.19
C GLY A 129 -5.66 2.23 2.26
N TYR A 130 -6.48 1.17 2.46
CA TYR A 130 -7.94 1.27 2.54
C TYR A 130 -8.42 2.25 3.64
N TYR A 131 -7.69 2.34 4.76
CA TYR A 131 -8.02 3.22 5.89
C TYR A 131 -7.29 4.58 5.82
N GLY A 132 -6.80 4.99 4.66
CA GLY A 132 -6.12 6.27 4.47
C GLY A 132 -4.67 6.33 4.98
N ARG A 133 -4.15 5.27 5.62
CA ARG A 133 -2.77 5.21 6.10
C ARG A 133 -1.78 5.32 4.94
N LEU A 134 -0.70 6.09 5.11
CA LEU A 134 0.40 6.14 4.15
C LEU A 134 1.08 4.76 4.08
N LEU A 135 1.30 4.25 2.87
CA LEU A 135 2.02 3.00 2.61
C LEU A 135 3.45 3.34 2.22
N ALA A 136 4.42 2.93 3.03
CA ALA A 136 5.82 3.27 2.77
C ALA A 136 6.79 2.23 3.31
N TYR A 137 8.00 2.26 2.77
CA TYR A 137 9.19 1.66 3.36
C TYR A 137 9.84 2.69 4.27
N ILE A 138 10.39 2.25 5.38
CA ILE A 138 10.99 3.12 6.38
C ILE A 138 12.47 2.81 6.52
N LYS A 139 13.33 3.79 6.28
CA LYS A 139 14.77 3.68 6.46
C LYS A 139 15.16 4.23 7.82
N LEU A 140 15.87 3.40 8.58
CA LEU A 140 16.40 3.72 9.91
C LEU A 140 17.62 4.66 9.80
N PRO A 141 18.02 5.32 10.90
CA PRO A 141 19.22 6.18 10.92
C PRO A 141 20.52 5.45 10.56
N ASP A 142 20.59 4.15 10.80
CA ASP A 142 21.74 3.31 10.45
C ASP A 142 21.75 2.84 8.96
N GLY A 143 20.80 3.30 8.17
CA GLY A 143 20.69 3.02 6.74
C GLY A 143 19.93 1.76 6.37
N ARG A 144 19.57 0.89 7.32
CA ARG A 144 18.75 -0.31 7.07
C ARG A 144 17.26 0.05 6.88
N PHE A 145 16.55 -0.75 6.10
CA PHE A 145 15.10 -0.64 6.04
C PHE A 145 14.45 -1.40 7.20
N LEU A 146 13.57 -0.74 7.97
CA LEU A 146 12.81 -1.33 9.08
C LEU A 146 12.02 -2.56 8.62
N ASN A 147 11.38 -2.47 7.46
CA ASN A 147 10.62 -3.57 6.84
C ASN A 147 11.50 -4.83 6.68
N GLU A 148 12.73 -4.66 6.22
CA GLU A 148 13.67 -5.76 6.01
C GLU A 148 14.19 -6.32 7.34
N VAL A 149 14.48 -5.46 8.31
CA VAL A 149 14.93 -5.87 9.66
C VAL A 149 13.85 -6.72 10.32
N LEU A 150 12.58 -6.29 10.26
CA LEU A 150 11.47 -7.07 10.84
C LEU A 150 11.31 -8.45 10.20
N LEU A 151 11.50 -8.57 8.88
CA LEU A 151 11.47 -9.87 8.19
C LEU A 151 12.68 -10.74 8.57
N THR A 152 13.88 -10.16 8.51
CA THR A 152 15.15 -10.89 8.73
C THR A 152 15.26 -11.45 10.14
N ASP A 153 14.74 -10.71 11.13
CA ASP A 153 14.78 -11.09 12.53
C ASP A 153 13.53 -11.87 12.98
N GLY A 154 12.59 -12.13 12.04
CA GLY A 154 11.42 -12.95 12.28
C GLY A 154 10.34 -12.27 13.12
N PHE A 155 10.13 -10.95 12.96
CA PHE A 155 9.06 -10.20 13.61
C PHE A 155 7.87 -9.91 12.68
N ALA A 156 8.00 -10.22 11.39
CA ALA A 156 6.97 -9.98 10.38
C ALA A 156 6.84 -11.13 9.38
N TYR A 157 5.70 -11.16 8.71
CA TYR A 157 5.41 -11.96 7.52
C TYR A 157 5.61 -11.11 6.27
N ALA A 158 6.13 -11.66 5.17
CA ALA A 158 6.10 -11.03 3.86
C ALA A 158 4.65 -11.01 3.35
N ASP A 159 4.08 -9.82 3.14
CA ASP A 159 2.70 -9.68 2.69
C ASP A 159 2.56 -9.96 1.20
N THR A 160 2.30 -11.20 0.86
CA THR A 160 2.18 -11.66 -0.53
C THR A 160 0.81 -11.37 -1.18
N ARG A 161 -0.11 -10.72 -0.48
CA ARG A 161 -1.40 -10.28 -1.02
C ARG A 161 -1.28 -9.17 -2.05
N PHE A 162 -0.18 -8.39 -1.99
CA PHE A 162 0.04 -7.23 -2.84
C PHE A 162 1.43 -7.28 -3.47
N ARG A 163 1.53 -6.95 -4.77
CA ARG A 163 2.83 -6.77 -5.45
C ARG A 163 3.41 -5.40 -5.10
N HIS A 164 4.72 -5.32 -4.88
CA HIS A 164 5.45 -4.10 -4.52
C HIS A 164 6.91 -4.20 -4.95
N GLY A 165 7.67 -3.11 -4.91
CA GLY A 165 9.05 -3.05 -5.43
C GLY A 165 10.00 -4.09 -4.83
N PHE A 166 9.83 -4.45 -3.55
CA PHE A 166 10.69 -5.44 -2.86
C PHE A 166 10.04 -6.82 -2.69
N TYR A 167 8.98 -7.14 -3.44
CA TYR A 167 8.18 -8.35 -3.25
C TYR A 167 9.00 -9.64 -3.18
N GLN A 168 9.86 -9.91 -4.16
CA GLN A 168 10.68 -11.13 -4.19
C GLN A 168 11.72 -11.15 -3.07
N LYS A 169 12.36 -10.00 -2.82
CA LYS A 169 13.33 -9.86 -1.73
C LYS A 169 12.70 -10.18 -0.38
N TYR A 170 11.48 -9.69 -0.11
CA TYR A 170 10.80 -9.90 1.17
C TYR A 170 10.43 -11.37 1.39
N ILE A 171 9.98 -12.08 0.35
CA ILE A 171 9.75 -13.53 0.41
C ILE A 171 11.04 -14.28 0.76
N GLN A 172 12.18 -13.88 0.18
CA GLN A 172 13.48 -14.51 0.48
C GLN A 172 13.93 -14.25 1.92
N LEU A 173 13.76 -13.01 2.42
CA LEU A 173 14.10 -12.66 3.80
C LEU A 173 13.25 -13.44 4.81
N GLU A 174 11.94 -13.53 4.59
CA GLU A 174 11.07 -14.36 5.42
C GLU A 174 11.47 -15.83 5.37
N SER A 175 11.72 -16.37 4.19
CA SER A 175 12.13 -17.78 4.02
C SER A 175 13.42 -18.09 4.78
N ALA A 176 14.41 -17.18 4.74
CA ALA A 176 15.65 -17.30 5.49
C ALA A 176 15.42 -17.23 7.01
N ALA A 177 14.56 -16.33 7.49
CA ALA A 177 14.20 -16.24 8.91
C ALA A 177 13.48 -17.51 9.40
N ARG A 178 12.57 -18.06 8.59
CA ARG A 178 11.86 -19.33 8.87
C ARG A 178 12.82 -20.51 8.98
N SER A 179 13.72 -20.68 8.03
CA SER A 179 14.69 -21.79 8.03
C SER A 179 15.64 -21.74 9.23
N GLN A 180 15.95 -20.52 9.72
CA GLN A 180 16.77 -20.28 10.89
C GLN A 180 15.97 -20.25 12.21
N LYS A 181 14.65 -20.47 12.17
CA LYS A 181 13.74 -20.42 13.33
C LYS A 181 13.85 -19.11 14.14
N LYS A 182 14.04 -17.98 13.45
CA LYS A 182 14.17 -16.67 14.11
C LYS A 182 12.84 -16.12 14.58
N GLY A 183 12.84 -15.45 15.72
CA GLY A 183 11.71 -14.71 16.25
C GLY A 183 10.43 -15.55 16.34
N LEU A 184 9.35 -15.10 15.70
CA LEU A 184 8.06 -15.82 15.68
C LEU A 184 8.17 -17.24 15.09
N TRP A 185 9.14 -17.46 14.18
CA TRP A 185 9.32 -18.74 13.48
C TRP A 185 9.91 -19.86 14.36
N GLU A 186 10.37 -19.53 15.59
CA GLU A 186 10.86 -20.56 16.54
C GLU A 186 9.73 -21.49 16.98
N LYS A 187 8.53 -20.93 17.25
CA LYS A 187 7.45 -21.68 17.93
C LYS A 187 6.05 -21.38 17.38
N VAL A 188 5.90 -20.60 16.32
CA VAL A 188 4.57 -20.28 15.77
C VAL A 188 3.89 -21.54 15.23
N MET A 189 2.65 -21.77 15.64
CA MET A 189 1.82 -22.86 15.12
C MET A 189 1.02 -22.41 13.90
N PRO A 190 0.65 -23.32 12.96
CA PRO A 190 -0.12 -22.98 11.76
C PRO A 190 -1.41 -22.18 12.03
N GLU A 191 -2.13 -22.50 13.07
CA GLU A 191 -3.37 -21.83 13.50
C GLU A 191 -3.15 -20.43 14.10
N GLN A 192 -1.93 -20.10 14.53
CA GLN A 192 -1.54 -18.78 15.02
C GLN A 192 -1.12 -17.82 13.89
N LEU A 193 -0.92 -18.34 12.69
CA LEU A 193 -0.63 -17.51 11.52
C LEU A 193 -1.82 -16.60 11.18
N PRO A 194 -1.59 -15.46 10.51
CA PRO A 194 -2.68 -14.62 10.00
C PRO A 194 -3.61 -15.42 9.09
N LYS A 195 -4.91 -15.17 9.15
CA LYS A 195 -5.91 -15.93 8.36
C LYS A 195 -5.64 -15.96 6.86
N TRP A 196 -5.09 -14.87 6.33
CA TRP A 196 -4.73 -14.80 4.91
C TRP A 196 -3.60 -15.79 4.56
N LEU A 197 -2.61 -15.94 5.44
CA LEU A 197 -1.49 -16.85 5.24
C LEU A 197 -1.92 -18.31 5.45
N GLN A 198 -2.78 -18.59 6.45
CA GLN A 198 -3.40 -19.91 6.61
C GLN A 198 -4.19 -20.33 5.36
N LYS A 199 -4.92 -19.40 4.74
CA LYS A 199 -5.67 -19.66 3.50
C LYS A 199 -4.73 -19.98 2.34
N GLN A 200 -3.63 -19.25 2.20
CA GLN A 200 -2.63 -19.53 1.15
C GLN A 200 -1.96 -20.89 1.33
N ASN A 201 -1.59 -21.25 2.57
CA ASN A 201 -0.96 -22.54 2.85
C ASN A 201 -1.88 -23.69 2.49
N ARG A 202 -3.17 -23.65 2.86
CA ARG A 202 -4.16 -24.67 2.48
C ARG A 202 -4.31 -24.85 0.97
N HIS A 203 -4.27 -23.75 0.20
CA HIS A 203 -4.34 -23.83 -1.26
C HIS A 203 -3.10 -24.49 -1.88
N ARG A 204 -1.93 -24.35 -1.27
CA ARG A 204 -0.69 -25.00 -1.74
C ARG A 204 -0.65 -26.51 -1.43
N GLU A 205 -1.28 -26.94 -0.35
CA GLU A 205 -1.36 -28.35 0.05
C GLU A 205 -2.37 -29.15 -0.80
N THR A 206 -3.28 -28.47 -1.51
CA THR A 206 -4.33 -29.07 -2.34
C THR A 206 -3.97 -29.10 -3.83
N GLN A 207 -2.80 -28.64 -4.23
CA GLN A 207 -2.26 -28.68 -5.60
C GLN A 207 -1.11 -29.68 -5.71
#